data_2c47c4a1f0b5ca2c2c58a04b98a28d76
#
_entry.id   2c47c4a1f0b5ca2c2c58a04b98a28d76
#
_cell.length_a   1.000
_cell.length_b   1.000
_cell.length_c   1.000
_cell.angle_alpha   90.00
_cell.angle_beta   90.00
_cell.angle_gamma   90.00
#
_symmetry.space_group_name_H-M   'P 1'
#
loop_
_entity.id
_entity.type
_entity.pdbx_description
1 polymer ?
#
loop_
_entity_poly.entity_id
_entity_poly.type
_entity_poly.pdbx_seq_one_letter_code
_entity_poly.pdbx_strand_id
1 'polypeptide(L)'
;MNITCIIPTLGGGGAERVMLQLCAGLVGRGHRITLLTLYDAPDFYTVPPGVERVQAHADPQAQGMWARLKRVWLWRRAMKRTRPDVVISFMALGVLAAAWLLRVPYIFAEHLDVSKVRLSRQWLKWRLFLLNRAARVVVLSWRDKAYIARHYPRWKTSVIYNPAFAPQQRQLPRPPYFTAPHTVLAVGRLTRQKGFERLLEAWQLIQPRFANWRLCIVGGGEEKENLISLAETLDVQGSVSFVPPQKDLCAAYQYADLLVMSSRFEGFPLVLLEAMAAGVPAVSFVCNGPDVIIRDGTDGFLVPQGNTDLLAEKMAQLMQDESLRQAFGSRAREVCGRFSPEHFVQEYEQLCLAARK
;
A
#
# COMPACT_ATOMS: atom_id res chain seq x y z
N MET A 1 -8.84 11.94 -23.13
CA MET A 1 -7.54 12.60 -22.88
C MET A 1 -6.40 11.58 -22.98
N ASN A 2 -5.20 12.06 -23.30
CA ASN A 2 -3.98 11.27 -23.19
C ASN A 2 -3.39 11.46 -21.77
N ILE A 3 -3.41 10.43 -20.94
CA ILE A 3 -2.89 10.50 -19.58
C ILE A 3 -1.66 9.60 -19.49
N THR A 4 -0.54 10.13 -19.02
CA THR A 4 0.64 9.33 -18.73
C THR A 4 0.73 9.06 -17.24
N CYS A 5 0.53 7.81 -16.87
CA CYS A 5 0.69 7.30 -15.51
C CYS A 5 2.13 6.84 -15.30
N ILE A 6 2.76 7.24 -14.20
CA ILE A 6 4.19 7.01 -13.97
C ILE A 6 4.40 6.28 -12.64
N ILE A 7 5.20 5.23 -12.70
CA ILE A 7 5.64 4.48 -11.54
C ILE A 7 7.12 4.04 -11.71
N PRO A 8 7.91 3.90 -10.65
CA PRO A 8 9.30 3.48 -10.79
C PRO A 8 9.48 2.15 -11.51
N THR A 9 8.79 1.10 -11.05
CA THR A 9 8.84 -0.27 -11.57
C THR A 9 7.48 -0.95 -11.42
N LEU A 10 7.36 -2.22 -11.81
CA LEU A 10 6.21 -3.08 -11.49
C LEU A 10 6.60 -4.21 -10.52
N GLY A 11 7.46 -3.92 -9.56
CA GLY A 11 8.16 -4.87 -8.70
C GLY A 11 7.37 -5.46 -7.53
N GLY A 12 6.03 -5.40 -7.50
CA GLY A 12 5.21 -6.14 -6.54
C GLY A 12 4.81 -5.39 -5.27
N GLY A 13 4.89 -4.06 -5.26
CA GLY A 13 4.38 -3.23 -4.16
C GLY A 13 2.90 -2.87 -4.30
N GLY A 14 2.31 -2.34 -3.22
CA GLY A 14 0.92 -1.90 -3.23
C GLY A 14 0.65 -0.71 -4.14
N ALA A 15 1.59 0.24 -4.24
CA ALA A 15 1.44 1.41 -5.11
C ALA A 15 1.38 1.02 -6.59
N GLU A 16 2.16 0.02 -7.02
CA GLU A 16 2.16 -0.53 -8.37
C GLU A 16 0.80 -1.13 -8.72
N ARG A 17 0.22 -1.90 -7.78
CA ARG A 17 -1.10 -2.49 -7.96
C ARG A 17 -2.20 -1.42 -8.09
N VAL A 18 -2.18 -0.40 -7.22
CA VAL A 18 -3.13 0.73 -7.28
C VAL A 18 -2.97 1.50 -8.59
N MET A 19 -1.73 1.73 -9.05
CA MET A 19 -1.48 2.41 -10.32
C MET A 19 -2.08 1.64 -11.50
N LEU A 20 -1.89 0.32 -11.57
CA LEU A 20 -2.45 -0.51 -12.65
C LEU A 20 -3.98 -0.49 -12.65
N GLN A 21 -4.60 -0.48 -11.47
CA GLN A 21 -6.04 -0.38 -11.33
C GLN A 21 -6.57 0.99 -11.75
N LEU A 22 -5.86 2.07 -11.40
CA LEU A 22 -6.16 3.40 -11.91
C LEU A 22 -6.09 3.44 -13.44
N CYS A 23 -5.03 2.87 -14.01
CA CYS A 23 -4.88 2.79 -15.47
C CYS A 23 -6.05 2.05 -16.12
N ALA A 24 -6.41 0.87 -15.61
CA ALA A 24 -7.54 0.09 -16.14
C ALA A 24 -8.88 0.85 -16.03
N GLY A 25 -9.14 1.47 -14.87
CA GLY A 25 -10.35 2.25 -14.66
C GLY A 25 -10.45 3.47 -15.60
N LEU A 26 -9.34 4.19 -15.81
CA LEU A 26 -9.32 5.33 -16.73
C LEU A 26 -9.47 4.90 -18.20
N VAL A 27 -8.93 3.74 -18.61
CA VAL A 27 -9.20 3.15 -19.94
C VAL A 27 -10.69 2.85 -20.09
N GLY A 28 -11.32 2.23 -19.08
CA GLY A 28 -12.77 1.97 -19.08
C GLY A 28 -13.64 3.21 -19.20
N ARG A 29 -13.10 4.40 -18.86
CA ARG A 29 -13.77 5.71 -19.00
C ARG A 29 -13.43 6.44 -20.31
N GLY A 30 -12.78 5.75 -21.25
CA GLY A 30 -12.48 6.26 -22.60
C GLY A 30 -11.23 7.14 -22.70
N HIS A 31 -10.31 7.09 -21.72
CA HIS A 31 -9.05 7.80 -21.83
C HIS A 31 -7.97 6.92 -22.49
N ARG A 32 -7.07 7.56 -23.24
CA ARG A 32 -5.85 6.90 -23.72
C ARG A 32 -4.79 6.95 -22.62
N ILE A 33 -4.41 5.77 -22.14
CA ILE A 33 -3.49 5.65 -21.00
C ILE A 33 -2.16 5.07 -21.46
N THR A 34 -1.08 5.75 -21.10
CA THR A 34 0.28 5.24 -21.22
C THR A 34 0.88 5.07 -19.82
N LEU A 35 1.32 3.86 -19.50
CA LEU A 35 2.07 3.56 -18.27
C LEU A 35 3.57 3.72 -18.56
N LEU A 36 4.20 4.71 -17.95
CA LEU A 36 5.63 4.94 -18.03
C LEU A 36 6.32 4.34 -16.81
N THR A 37 7.13 3.30 -17.01
CA THR A 37 8.04 2.75 -16.00
C THR A 37 9.44 3.34 -16.17
N LEU A 38 10.09 3.71 -15.04
CA LEU A 38 11.32 4.49 -15.06
C LEU A 38 12.58 3.63 -15.11
N TYR A 39 12.54 2.47 -14.45
CA TYR A 39 13.69 1.59 -14.25
C TYR A 39 13.37 0.18 -14.76
N ASP A 40 14.42 -0.53 -15.16
CA ASP A 40 14.30 -1.93 -15.55
C ASP A 40 14.28 -2.80 -14.28
N ALA A 41 13.24 -3.62 -14.16
CA ALA A 41 13.09 -4.61 -13.11
C ALA A 41 12.16 -5.73 -13.60
N PRO A 42 12.26 -6.94 -13.04
CA PRO A 42 11.30 -7.99 -13.32
C PRO A 42 9.88 -7.55 -12.96
N ASP A 43 8.94 -7.82 -13.85
CA ASP A 43 7.53 -7.49 -13.62
C ASP A 43 6.88 -8.53 -12.71
N PHE A 44 6.30 -8.05 -11.64
CA PHE A 44 5.46 -8.86 -10.76
C PHE A 44 3.99 -8.83 -11.22
N TYR A 45 3.54 -7.68 -11.73
CA TYR A 45 2.18 -7.46 -12.21
C TYR A 45 2.12 -7.37 -13.74
N THR A 46 1.00 -7.84 -14.31
CA THR A 46 0.69 -7.70 -15.74
C THR A 46 0.03 -6.35 -16.01
N VAL A 47 0.43 -5.68 -17.09
CA VAL A 47 -0.19 -4.43 -17.53
C VAL A 47 -1.61 -4.71 -18.04
N PRO A 48 -2.63 -3.96 -17.63
CA PRO A 48 -4.01 -4.17 -18.06
C PRO A 48 -4.20 -3.97 -19.58
N PRO A 49 -5.19 -4.66 -20.19
CA PRO A 49 -5.57 -4.45 -21.57
C PRO A 49 -5.92 -2.98 -21.85
N GLY A 50 -5.54 -2.47 -23.01
CA GLY A 50 -5.80 -1.08 -23.42
C GLY A 50 -4.82 -0.04 -22.85
N VAL A 51 -3.88 -0.45 -22.00
CA VAL A 51 -2.82 0.41 -21.48
C VAL A 51 -1.54 0.20 -22.30
N GLU A 52 -1.06 1.26 -22.93
CA GLU A 52 0.23 1.25 -23.63
C GLU A 52 1.36 1.35 -22.58
N ARG A 53 2.39 0.50 -22.66
CA ARG A 53 3.56 0.60 -21.78
C ARG A 53 4.75 1.21 -22.49
N VAL A 54 5.38 2.19 -21.84
CA VAL A 54 6.65 2.78 -22.26
C VAL A 54 7.67 2.63 -21.12
N GLN A 55 8.87 2.17 -21.45
CA GLN A 55 9.98 2.07 -20.50
C GLN A 55 11.01 3.17 -20.76
N ALA A 56 11.48 3.81 -19.71
CA ALA A 56 12.48 4.86 -19.83
C ALA A 56 13.92 4.34 -19.74
N HIS A 57 14.11 3.09 -19.30
CA HIS A 57 15.42 2.42 -19.20
C HIS A 57 16.47 3.25 -18.47
N ALA A 58 16.09 3.93 -17.40
CA ALA A 58 17.00 4.70 -16.59
C ALA A 58 17.71 3.79 -15.57
N ASP A 59 19.00 4.03 -15.35
CA ASP A 59 19.77 3.32 -14.33
C ASP A 59 19.51 3.93 -12.94
N PRO A 60 18.92 3.20 -11.98
CA PRO A 60 18.67 3.70 -10.62
C PRO A 60 19.95 3.82 -9.80
N GLN A 61 21.00 3.04 -10.12
CA GLN A 61 22.24 2.98 -9.35
C GLN A 61 23.28 4.04 -9.78
N ALA A 62 23.14 4.60 -11.00
CA ALA A 62 24.05 5.60 -11.50
C ALA A 62 24.06 6.85 -10.60
N GLN A 63 25.25 7.25 -10.13
CA GLN A 63 25.43 8.35 -9.19
C GLN A 63 26.06 9.58 -9.86
N GLY A 64 25.97 10.72 -9.18
CA GLY A 64 26.55 11.98 -9.64
C GLY A 64 25.58 12.86 -10.45
N MET A 65 26.04 14.07 -10.74
CA MET A 65 25.24 15.11 -11.41
C MET A 65 24.89 14.71 -12.86
N TRP A 66 25.84 14.19 -13.60
CA TRP A 66 25.63 13.75 -14.99
C TRP A 66 24.62 12.60 -15.11
N ALA A 67 24.66 11.65 -14.18
CA ALA A 67 23.69 10.57 -14.15
C ALA A 67 22.26 11.10 -13.87
N ARG A 68 22.12 12.09 -12.99
CA ARG A 68 20.83 12.75 -12.72
C ARG A 68 20.30 13.48 -13.95
N LEU A 69 21.14 14.22 -14.66
CA LEU A 69 20.78 14.92 -15.90
C LEU A 69 20.39 13.91 -17.00
N LYS A 70 21.17 12.84 -17.17
CA LYS A 70 20.87 11.76 -18.11
C LYS A 70 19.51 11.11 -17.82
N ARG A 71 19.19 10.82 -16.54
CA ARG A 71 17.87 10.29 -16.14
C ARG A 71 16.74 11.24 -16.50
N VAL A 72 16.84 12.52 -16.16
CA VAL A 72 15.79 13.51 -16.51
C VAL A 72 15.63 13.61 -18.04
N TRP A 73 16.72 13.55 -18.79
CA TRP A 73 16.67 13.54 -20.26
C TRP A 73 15.97 12.28 -20.81
N LEU A 74 16.28 11.08 -20.28
CA LEU A 74 15.62 9.83 -20.66
C LEU A 74 14.11 9.88 -20.37
N TRP A 75 13.74 10.32 -19.16
CA TRP A 75 12.34 10.48 -18.77
C TRP A 75 11.60 11.49 -19.63
N ARG A 76 12.25 12.62 -19.94
CA ARG A 76 11.70 13.63 -20.85
C ARG A 76 11.50 13.07 -22.26
N ARG A 77 12.48 12.32 -22.78
CA ARG A 77 12.39 11.68 -24.09
C ARG A 77 11.26 10.66 -24.14
N ALA A 78 11.12 9.80 -23.15
CA ALA A 78 10.04 8.82 -23.04
C ALA A 78 8.68 9.53 -22.95
N MET A 79 8.54 10.50 -22.05
CA MET A 79 7.30 11.26 -21.86
C MET A 79 6.89 12.06 -23.11
N LYS A 80 7.84 12.64 -23.86
CA LYS A 80 7.54 13.34 -25.11
C LYS A 80 6.90 12.44 -26.16
N ARG A 81 7.21 11.13 -26.16
CA ARG A 81 6.61 10.14 -27.09
C ARG A 81 5.13 9.91 -26.77
N THR A 82 4.75 9.98 -25.52
CA THR A 82 3.37 9.69 -25.08
C THR A 82 2.41 10.87 -25.30
N ARG A 83 2.94 12.09 -25.56
CA ARG A 83 2.16 13.32 -25.78
C ARG A 83 1.05 13.50 -24.74
N PRO A 84 1.37 13.54 -23.44
CA PRO A 84 0.34 13.59 -22.39
C PRO A 84 -0.34 14.96 -22.32
N ASP A 85 -1.66 14.95 -22.10
CA ASP A 85 -2.41 16.13 -21.64
C ASP A 85 -2.16 16.39 -20.16
N VAL A 86 -2.02 15.29 -19.36
CA VAL A 86 -1.76 15.31 -17.91
C VAL A 86 -0.88 14.13 -17.52
N VAL A 87 -0.04 14.32 -16.52
CA VAL A 87 0.80 13.28 -15.91
C VAL A 87 0.31 12.97 -14.51
N ILE A 88 0.17 11.67 -14.18
CA ILE A 88 -0.04 11.17 -12.82
C ILE A 88 1.22 10.41 -12.40
N SER A 89 1.88 10.81 -11.33
CA SER A 89 3.08 10.14 -10.83
C SER A 89 2.88 9.62 -9.41
N PHE A 90 3.08 8.32 -9.21
CA PHE A 90 3.10 7.71 -7.89
C PHE A 90 4.55 7.60 -7.40
N MET A 91 4.84 8.23 -6.26
CA MET A 91 6.13 8.17 -5.55
C MET A 91 7.37 8.64 -6.34
N ALA A 92 7.29 8.84 -7.64
CA ALA A 92 8.43 9.17 -8.50
C ALA A 92 8.61 10.70 -8.62
N LEU A 93 9.11 11.33 -7.57
CA LEU A 93 9.29 12.80 -7.53
C LEU A 93 10.22 13.33 -8.64
N GLY A 94 11.34 12.64 -8.88
CA GLY A 94 12.36 13.13 -9.82
C GLY A 94 11.87 13.27 -11.26
N VAL A 95 10.91 12.44 -11.68
CA VAL A 95 10.34 12.48 -13.04
C VAL A 95 9.51 13.74 -13.29
N LEU A 96 9.02 14.40 -12.23
CA LEU A 96 8.25 15.63 -12.35
C LEU A 96 9.06 16.77 -12.96
N ALA A 97 10.40 16.72 -12.85
CA ALA A 97 11.27 17.66 -13.56
C ALA A 97 11.10 17.55 -15.09
N ALA A 98 10.93 16.33 -15.61
CA ALA A 98 10.67 16.12 -17.04
C ALA A 98 9.29 16.66 -17.46
N ALA A 99 8.25 16.46 -16.65
CA ALA A 99 6.92 17.00 -16.91
C ALA A 99 6.93 18.55 -16.89
N TRP A 100 7.62 19.13 -15.90
CA TRP A 100 7.80 20.59 -15.80
C TRP A 100 8.54 21.16 -17.02
N LEU A 101 9.63 20.53 -17.47
CA LEU A 101 10.37 20.94 -18.66
C LEU A 101 9.56 20.83 -19.95
N LEU A 102 8.57 19.94 -20.00
CA LEU A 102 7.64 19.79 -21.12
C LEU A 102 6.40 20.69 -20.99
N ARG A 103 6.29 21.43 -19.89
CA ARG A 103 5.12 22.26 -19.54
C ARG A 103 3.81 21.46 -19.49
N VAL A 104 3.87 20.19 -19.12
CA VAL A 104 2.70 19.34 -18.93
C VAL A 104 2.25 19.43 -17.47
N PRO A 105 0.95 19.67 -17.20
CA PRO A 105 0.44 19.62 -15.84
C PRO A 105 0.59 18.24 -15.23
N TYR A 106 0.91 18.18 -13.92
CA TYR A 106 1.13 16.90 -13.26
C TYR A 106 0.48 16.84 -11.88
N ILE A 107 0.02 15.64 -11.56
CA ILE A 107 -0.52 15.23 -10.28
C ILE A 107 0.51 14.30 -9.64
N PHE A 108 0.88 14.58 -8.40
CA PHE A 108 1.80 13.73 -7.64
C PHE A 108 1.05 13.03 -6.52
N ALA A 109 1.11 11.71 -6.45
CA ALA A 109 0.53 10.95 -5.35
C ALA A 109 1.62 10.40 -4.43
N GLU A 110 1.53 10.76 -3.16
CA GLU A 110 2.39 10.28 -2.09
C GLU A 110 1.73 9.08 -1.42
N HIS A 111 2.37 7.92 -1.49
CA HIS A 111 1.88 6.67 -0.91
C HIS A 111 2.52 6.31 0.43
N LEU A 112 3.35 7.19 0.96
CA LEU A 112 3.98 7.06 2.28
C LEU A 112 3.41 8.10 3.25
N ASP A 113 3.53 7.84 4.54
CA ASP A 113 3.30 8.85 5.58
C ASP A 113 4.26 10.04 5.37
N VAL A 114 3.69 11.19 4.98
CA VAL A 114 4.46 12.39 4.62
C VAL A 114 5.35 12.86 5.78
N SER A 115 4.93 12.67 7.01
CA SER A 115 5.68 13.06 8.21
C SER A 115 6.95 12.22 8.43
N LYS A 116 7.01 11.03 7.85
CA LYS A 116 8.12 10.06 7.96
C LYS A 116 9.11 10.15 6.80
N VAL A 117 8.80 10.92 5.75
CA VAL A 117 9.69 11.08 4.59
C VAL A 117 10.88 11.94 4.99
N ARG A 118 12.05 11.32 5.10
CA ARG A 118 13.31 12.00 5.39
C ARG A 118 14.07 12.24 4.09
N LEU A 119 14.39 13.51 3.80
CA LEU A 119 15.14 13.93 2.63
C LEU A 119 16.34 14.77 3.04
N SER A 120 17.43 14.67 2.28
CA SER A 120 18.53 15.63 2.40
C SER A 120 18.06 17.05 2.07
N ARG A 121 18.77 18.09 2.56
CA ARG A 121 18.41 19.50 2.31
C ARG A 121 18.25 19.82 0.82
N GLN A 122 19.08 19.24 -0.02
CA GLN A 122 19.00 19.44 -1.48
C GLN A 122 17.75 18.82 -2.08
N TRP A 123 17.45 17.56 -1.70
CA TRP A 123 16.24 16.89 -2.14
C TRP A 123 14.97 17.57 -1.65
N LEU A 124 14.97 18.11 -0.44
CA LEU A 124 13.85 18.89 0.09
C LEU A 124 13.60 20.16 -0.75
N LYS A 125 14.66 20.90 -1.13
CA LYS A 125 14.52 22.08 -2.02
C LYS A 125 13.89 21.70 -3.37
N TRP A 126 14.34 20.59 -3.98
CA TRP A 126 13.76 20.08 -5.22
C TRP A 126 12.32 19.63 -5.06
N ARG A 127 11.99 18.95 -3.97
CA ARG A 127 10.63 18.55 -3.64
C ARG A 127 9.71 19.77 -3.53
N LEU A 128 10.12 20.79 -2.79
CA LEU A 128 9.38 22.04 -2.66
C LEU A 128 9.19 22.73 -4.02
N PHE A 129 10.23 22.83 -4.82
CA PHE A 129 10.18 23.45 -6.14
C PHE A 129 9.17 22.76 -7.06
N LEU A 130 9.22 21.43 -7.14
CA LEU A 130 8.35 20.64 -8.02
C LEU A 130 6.91 20.59 -7.50
N LEU A 131 6.72 20.32 -6.20
CA LEU A 131 5.35 20.14 -5.66
C LEU A 131 4.61 21.48 -5.50
N ASN A 132 5.30 22.61 -5.36
CA ASN A 132 4.65 23.92 -5.46
C ASN A 132 4.06 24.22 -6.87
N ARG A 133 4.48 23.47 -7.88
CA ARG A 133 4.02 23.59 -9.29
C ARG A 133 3.10 22.46 -9.71
N ALA A 134 2.90 21.47 -8.85
CA ALA A 134 1.96 20.40 -9.12
C ALA A 134 0.53 20.95 -9.23
N ALA A 135 -0.23 20.45 -10.19
CA ALA A 135 -1.67 20.75 -10.28
C ALA A 135 -2.38 20.27 -9.02
N ARG A 136 -1.97 19.09 -8.51
CA ARG A 136 -2.39 18.52 -7.22
C ARG A 136 -1.29 17.64 -6.61
N VAL A 137 -1.28 17.60 -5.28
CA VAL A 137 -0.59 16.59 -4.48
C VAL A 137 -1.65 15.74 -3.81
N VAL A 138 -1.72 14.48 -4.17
CA VAL A 138 -2.65 13.51 -3.58
C VAL A 138 -1.96 12.83 -2.40
N VAL A 139 -2.66 12.70 -1.29
CA VAL A 139 -2.25 11.98 -0.09
C VAL A 139 -3.34 11.00 0.33
N LEU A 140 -2.97 10.03 1.15
CA LEU A 140 -3.84 8.91 1.52
C LEU A 140 -4.53 9.09 2.88
N SER A 141 -4.34 10.24 3.55
CA SER A 141 -4.96 10.51 4.85
C SER A 141 -5.22 11.99 5.08
N TRP A 142 -6.22 12.28 5.92
CA TRP A 142 -6.47 13.64 6.41
C TRP A 142 -5.34 14.13 7.33
N ARG A 143 -4.65 13.23 8.03
CA ARG A 143 -3.46 13.56 8.83
C ARG A 143 -2.35 14.10 7.95
N ASP A 144 -2.05 13.45 6.83
CA ASP A 144 -1.06 13.92 5.87
C ASP A 144 -1.46 15.26 5.27
N LYS A 145 -2.75 15.44 4.93
CA LYS A 145 -3.25 16.73 4.43
C LYS A 145 -3.09 17.84 5.47
N ALA A 146 -3.42 17.60 6.73
CA ALA A 146 -3.25 18.55 7.82
C ALA A 146 -1.76 18.87 8.07
N TYR A 147 -0.90 17.85 8.04
CA TYR A 147 0.56 18.04 8.14
C TYR A 147 1.09 18.92 7.01
N ILE A 148 0.67 18.66 5.75
CA ILE A 148 1.06 19.47 4.59
C ILE A 148 0.55 20.90 4.71
N ALA A 149 -0.70 21.10 5.10
CA ALA A 149 -1.27 22.44 5.26
C ALA A 149 -0.45 23.29 6.24
N ARG A 150 0.08 22.67 7.30
CA ARG A 150 0.93 23.34 8.30
C ARG A 150 2.36 23.60 7.81
N HIS A 151 2.98 22.65 7.10
CA HIS A 151 4.42 22.71 6.78
C HIS A 151 4.70 23.14 5.33
N TYR A 152 3.74 22.90 4.42
CA TYR A 152 3.85 23.15 2.98
C TYR A 152 2.59 23.83 2.41
N PRO A 153 2.19 25.01 2.90
CA PRO A 153 0.89 25.63 2.62
C PRO A 153 0.66 25.98 1.14
N ARG A 154 1.71 25.98 0.31
CA ARG A 154 1.60 26.22 -1.13
C ARG A 154 1.17 24.98 -1.93
N TRP A 155 1.21 23.78 -1.34
CA TRP A 155 0.80 22.58 -2.05
C TRP A 155 -0.72 22.48 -2.12
N LYS A 156 -1.23 22.33 -3.31
CA LYS A 156 -2.66 22.08 -3.54
C LYS A 156 -2.94 20.61 -3.26
N THR A 157 -3.45 20.27 -2.09
CA THR A 157 -3.62 18.88 -1.65
C THR A 157 -5.04 18.37 -1.78
N SER A 158 -5.17 17.09 -2.16
CA SER A 158 -6.42 16.30 -2.12
C SER A 158 -6.15 15.01 -1.35
N VAL A 159 -7.17 14.50 -0.66
CA VAL A 159 -7.13 13.17 -0.05
C VAL A 159 -7.89 12.23 -0.98
N ILE A 160 -7.22 11.19 -1.48
CA ILE A 160 -7.82 10.11 -2.25
C ILE A 160 -7.31 8.81 -1.65
N TYR A 161 -8.22 8.01 -1.12
CA TYR A 161 -7.89 6.72 -0.51
C TYR A 161 -7.61 5.65 -1.56
N ASN A 162 -6.76 4.67 -1.23
CA ASN A 162 -6.62 3.49 -2.07
C ASN A 162 -7.92 2.69 -2.11
N PRO A 163 -8.25 2.08 -3.25
CA PRO A 163 -9.49 1.35 -3.41
C PRO A 163 -9.45 -0.05 -2.77
N ALA A 164 -10.60 -0.49 -2.27
CA ALA A 164 -10.84 -1.86 -1.83
C ALA A 164 -11.55 -2.63 -2.94
N PHE A 165 -11.06 -3.82 -3.27
CA PHE A 165 -11.65 -4.67 -4.28
C PHE A 165 -12.36 -5.84 -3.63
N ALA A 166 -13.61 -6.07 -4.03
CA ALA A 166 -14.32 -7.27 -3.65
C ALA A 166 -13.53 -8.51 -4.09
N PRO A 167 -13.35 -9.51 -3.22
CA PRO A 167 -12.69 -10.75 -3.60
C PRO A 167 -13.44 -11.43 -4.72
N GLN A 168 -12.72 -12.13 -5.60
CA GLN A 168 -13.36 -12.95 -6.62
C GLN A 168 -14.23 -14.01 -5.93
N GLN A 169 -15.48 -14.19 -6.42
CA GLN A 169 -16.43 -15.18 -5.92
C GLN A 169 -16.03 -16.60 -6.37
N ARG A 170 -14.78 -16.97 -6.18
CA ARG A 170 -14.23 -18.27 -6.52
C ARG A 170 -13.79 -18.96 -5.22
N GLN A 171 -14.29 -20.16 -4.99
CA GLN A 171 -13.76 -20.99 -3.91
C GLN A 171 -12.37 -21.49 -4.30
N LEU A 172 -11.37 -21.09 -3.51
CA LEU A 172 -9.97 -21.46 -3.69
C LEU A 172 -9.62 -22.62 -2.74
N PRO A 173 -8.64 -23.45 -3.05
CA PRO A 173 -8.16 -24.44 -2.10
C PRO A 173 -7.51 -23.75 -0.90
N ARG A 174 -7.67 -24.39 0.28
CA ARG A 174 -6.99 -23.90 1.50
C ARG A 174 -5.49 -23.88 1.29
N PRO A 175 -4.79 -22.81 1.67
CA PRO A 175 -3.34 -22.74 1.54
C PRO A 175 -2.65 -23.88 2.32
N PRO A 176 -1.69 -24.59 1.72
CA PRO A 176 -1.01 -25.72 2.38
C PRO A 176 -0.19 -25.29 3.61
N TYR A 177 0.16 -24.02 3.71
CA TYR A 177 0.85 -23.44 4.87
C TYR A 177 -0.09 -23.07 6.04
N PHE A 178 -1.41 -23.25 5.88
CA PHE A 178 -2.39 -23.12 6.98
C PHE A 178 -2.58 -24.50 7.62
N THR A 179 -1.70 -24.81 8.56
CA THR A 179 -1.56 -26.16 9.15
C THR A 179 -2.47 -26.44 10.34
N ALA A 180 -3.22 -25.45 10.82
CA ALA A 180 -4.15 -25.59 11.94
C ALA A 180 -5.58 -25.24 11.53
N PRO A 181 -6.60 -25.61 12.32
CA PRO A 181 -7.99 -25.22 12.06
C PRO A 181 -8.18 -23.71 11.93
N HIS A 182 -7.54 -22.93 12.81
CA HIS A 182 -7.63 -21.48 12.86
C HIS A 182 -6.29 -20.80 12.58
N THR A 183 -6.36 -19.68 11.86
CA THR A 183 -5.17 -18.94 11.43
C THR A 183 -5.29 -17.44 11.70
N VAL A 184 -4.34 -16.93 12.48
CA VAL A 184 -4.03 -15.49 12.52
C VAL A 184 -3.07 -15.20 11.37
N LEU A 185 -3.47 -14.31 10.47
CA LEU A 185 -2.68 -13.94 9.30
C LEU A 185 -2.01 -12.58 9.54
N ALA A 186 -0.74 -12.47 9.18
CA ALA A 186 -0.02 -11.20 9.09
C ALA A 186 0.74 -11.14 7.76
N VAL A 187 0.63 -10.03 7.03
CA VAL A 187 1.18 -9.90 5.68
C VAL A 187 1.98 -8.62 5.54
N GLY A 188 3.20 -8.72 5.00
CA GLY A 188 4.00 -7.57 4.70
C GLY A 188 5.48 -7.85 4.53
N ARG A 189 6.24 -6.85 4.12
CA ARG A 189 7.70 -6.95 4.06
C ARG A 189 8.26 -7.16 5.48
N LEU A 190 9.15 -8.11 5.65
CA LEU A 190 9.80 -8.38 6.93
C LEU A 190 10.86 -7.30 7.19
N THR A 191 10.41 -6.13 7.60
CA THR A 191 11.22 -4.94 7.86
C THR A 191 10.83 -4.35 9.22
N ARG A 192 11.70 -3.56 9.81
CA ARG A 192 11.42 -2.85 11.07
C ARG A 192 10.13 -2.01 11.02
N GLN A 193 9.75 -1.51 9.84
CA GLN A 193 8.50 -0.76 9.65
C GLN A 193 7.28 -1.56 10.06
N LYS A 194 7.24 -2.85 9.71
CA LYS A 194 6.08 -3.73 9.92
C LYS A 194 5.93 -4.23 11.36
N GLY A 195 7.00 -4.16 12.17
CA GLY A 195 6.94 -4.40 13.61
C GLY A 195 6.53 -5.81 14.00
N PHE A 196 6.89 -6.82 13.19
CA PHE A 196 6.53 -8.22 13.44
C PHE A 196 7.11 -8.77 14.74
N GLU A 197 8.19 -8.18 15.27
CA GLU A 197 8.72 -8.54 16.57
C GLU A 197 7.68 -8.29 17.68
N ARG A 198 6.90 -7.20 17.61
CA ARG A 198 5.81 -6.91 18.56
C ARG A 198 4.64 -7.88 18.43
N LEU A 199 4.40 -8.36 17.19
CA LEU A 199 3.39 -9.40 16.97
C LEU A 199 3.82 -10.73 17.57
N LEU A 200 5.09 -11.12 17.48
CA LEU A 200 5.61 -12.32 18.13
C LEU A 200 5.53 -12.21 19.64
N GLU A 201 5.89 -11.07 20.22
CA GLU A 201 5.73 -10.80 21.67
C GLU A 201 4.25 -10.91 22.09
N ALA A 202 3.32 -10.30 21.35
CA ALA A 202 1.88 -10.41 21.63
C ALA A 202 1.39 -11.87 21.50
N TRP A 203 1.87 -12.60 20.50
CA TRP A 203 1.54 -14.00 20.28
C TRP A 203 1.99 -14.88 21.42
N GLN A 204 3.19 -14.67 21.95
CA GLN A 204 3.71 -15.39 23.11
C GLN A 204 2.78 -15.34 24.33
N LEU A 205 2.18 -14.16 24.59
CA LEU A 205 1.30 -13.94 25.75
C LEU A 205 0.00 -14.77 25.68
N ILE A 206 -0.47 -15.10 24.48
CA ILE A 206 -1.78 -15.74 24.29
C ILE A 206 -1.72 -17.16 23.77
N GLN A 207 -0.67 -17.52 23.05
CA GLN A 207 -0.54 -18.82 22.37
C GLN A 207 -0.82 -20.03 23.28
N PRO A 208 -0.38 -20.10 24.55
CA PRO A 208 -0.63 -21.26 25.40
C PRO A 208 -2.12 -21.58 25.62
N ARG A 209 -3.00 -20.58 25.48
CA ARG A 209 -4.46 -20.70 25.61
C ARG A 209 -5.15 -21.14 24.33
N PHE A 210 -4.43 -21.16 23.19
CA PHE A 210 -5.02 -21.31 21.83
C PHE A 210 -4.30 -22.38 21.01
N ALA A 211 -4.27 -23.61 21.48
CA ALA A 211 -3.55 -24.72 20.84
C ALA A 211 -3.98 -25.00 19.38
N ASN A 212 -5.24 -24.70 19.03
CA ASN A 212 -5.80 -24.91 17.69
C ASN A 212 -5.53 -23.75 16.73
N TRP A 213 -4.77 -22.73 17.16
CA TRP A 213 -4.44 -21.56 16.37
C TRP A 213 -3.00 -21.54 15.94
N ARG A 214 -2.72 -20.96 14.80
CA ARG A 214 -1.38 -20.68 14.29
C ARG A 214 -1.27 -19.24 13.82
N LEU A 215 -0.11 -18.64 14.04
CA LEU A 215 0.26 -17.36 13.44
C LEU A 215 0.99 -17.64 12.12
N CYS A 216 0.46 -17.10 11.02
CA CYS A 216 1.06 -17.20 9.70
C CYS A 216 1.54 -15.82 9.25
N ILE A 217 2.85 -15.64 9.13
CA ILE A 217 3.48 -14.40 8.66
C ILE A 217 3.92 -14.61 7.22
N VAL A 218 3.27 -13.89 6.28
CA VAL A 218 3.55 -13.98 4.85
C VAL A 218 4.36 -12.78 4.39
N GLY A 219 5.57 -13.02 3.93
CA GLY A 219 6.44 -11.95 3.43
C GLY A 219 7.90 -12.32 3.34
N GLY A 220 8.70 -11.36 2.90
CA GLY A 220 10.16 -11.43 2.84
C GLY A 220 10.76 -10.08 3.20
N GLY A 221 12.03 -10.07 3.59
CA GLY A 221 12.75 -8.85 3.96
C GLY A 221 13.94 -9.12 4.85
N GLU A 222 14.69 -8.07 5.15
CA GLU A 222 15.95 -8.11 5.87
C GLU A 222 15.82 -8.60 7.33
N GLU A 223 14.63 -8.48 7.93
CA GLU A 223 14.41 -8.92 9.33
C GLU A 223 14.05 -10.41 9.46
N LYS A 224 14.02 -11.19 8.37
CA LYS A 224 13.52 -12.57 8.40
C LYS A 224 14.23 -13.43 9.43
N GLU A 225 15.55 -13.46 9.37
CA GLU A 225 16.36 -14.29 10.26
C GLU A 225 16.26 -13.85 11.72
N ASN A 226 16.20 -12.52 11.95
CA ASN A 226 16.00 -11.95 13.29
C ASN A 226 14.64 -12.36 13.87
N LEU A 227 13.59 -12.39 13.06
CA LEU A 227 12.25 -12.79 13.50
C LEU A 227 12.15 -14.29 13.77
N ILE A 228 12.84 -15.13 13.02
CA ILE A 228 12.92 -16.57 13.28
C ILE A 228 13.63 -16.81 14.62
N SER A 229 14.80 -16.22 14.84
CA SER A 229 15.55 -16.34 16.10
C SER A 229 14.75 -15.79 17.30
N LEU A 230 13.98 -14.72 17.08
CA LEU A 230 13.08 -14.19 18.12
C LEU A 230 11.96 -15.18 18.44
N ALA A 231 11.35 -15.82 17.46
CA ALA A 231 10.31 -16.84 17.68
C ALA A 231 10.84 -18.03 18.48
N GLU A 232 12.09 -18.44 18.24
CA GLU A 232 12.79 -19.46 19.04
C GLU A 232 13.02 -18.99 20.48
N THR A 233 13.52 -17.76 20.66
CA THR A 233 13.76 -17.16 21.99
C THR A 233 12.48 -17.06 22.82
N LEU A 234 11.36 -16.76 22.17
CA LEU A 234 10.03 -16.63 22.79
C LEU A 234 9.32 -18.00 22.96
N ASP A 235 9.92 -19.09 22.53
CA ASP A 235 9.35 -20.44 22.53
C ASP A 235 7.99 -20.56 21.80
N VAL A 236 7.84 -19.82 20.68
CA VAL A 236 6.61 -19.84 19.85
C VAL A 236 6.83 -20.42 18.44
N GLN A 237 8.04 -20.86 18.11
CA GLN A 237 8.39 -21.39 16.77
C GLN A 237 7.50 -22.54 16.32
N GLY A 238 7.00 -23.36 17.25
CA GLY A 238 6.06 -24.45 16.96
C GLY A 238 4.66 -24.02 16.55
N SER A 239 4.31 -22.74 16.77
CA SER A 239 2.99 -22.16 16.48
C SER A 239 3.02 -21.00 15.48
N VAL A 240 4.20 -20.64 14.96
CA VAL A 240 4.42 -19.57 13.98
C VAL A 240 4.95 -20.15 12.68
N SER A 241 4.39 -19.70 11.55
CA SER A 241 4.88 -20.05 10.21
C SER A 241 5.34 -18.81 9.46
N PHE A 242 6.58 -18.84 8.95
CA PHE A 242 7.11 -17.79 8.05
C PHE A 242 7.00 -18.26 6.60
N VAL A 243 6.13 -17.64 5.82
CA VAL A 243 5.83 -18.01 4.44
C VAL A 243 6.45 -16.97 3.49
N PRO A 244 7.14 -17.40 2.42
CA PRO A 244 7.67 -16.49 1.42
C PRO A 244 6.57 -15.59 0.81
N PRO A 245 6.94 -14.44 0.19
CA PRO A 245 5.99 -13.59 -0.51
C PRO A 245 5.14 -14.37 -1.52
N GLN A 246 3.84 -14.19 -1.46
CA GLN A 246 2.87 -14.81 -2.37
C GLN A 246 2.38 -13.79 -3.40
N LYS A 247 2.25 -14.21 -4.67
CA LYS A 247 1.70 -13.37 -5.74
C LYS A 247 0.21 -13.12 -5.56
N ASP A 248 -0.50 -14.12 -5.05
CA ASP A 248 -1.93 -14.06 -4.79
C ASP A 248 -2.19 -14.49 -3.34
N LEU A 249 -2.88 -13.63 -2.61
CA LEU A 249 -3.28 -13.84 -1.22
C LEU A 249 -4.79 -14.14 -1.09
N CYS A 250 -5.53 -14.23 -2.19
CA CYS A 250 -6.98 -14.45 -2.14
C CYS A 250 -7.35 -15.69 -1.32
N ALA A 251 -6.64 -16.81 -1.53
CA ALA A 251 -6.85 -18.01 -0.73
C ALA A 251 -6.50 -17.79 0.75
N ALA A 252 -5.42 -17.07 1.05
CA ALA A 252 -5.05 -16.76 2.43
C ALA A 252 -6.14 -15.93 3.13
N TYR A 253 -6.66 -14.91 2.48
CA TYR A 253 -7.76 -14.11 3.04
C TYR A 253 -9.07 -14.90 3.16
N GLN A 254 -9.34 -15.84 2.25
CA GLN A 254 -10.57 -16.66 2.30
C GLN A 254 -10.59 -17.62 3.51
N TYR A 255 -9.42 -18.06 3.98
CA TYR A 255 -9.29 -19.04 5.04
C TYR A 255 -8.67 -18.50 6.34
N ALA A 256 -8.29 -17.23 6.38
CA ALA A 256 -7.84 -16.59 7.61
C ALA A 256 -9.02 -16.22 8.51
N ASP A 257 -8.88 -16.46 9.82
CA ASP A 257 -9.89 -16.10 10.81
C ASP A 257 -9.71 -14.67 11.33
N LEU A 258 -8.48 -14.13 11.27
CA LEU A 258 -8.09 -12.84 11.81
C LEU A 258 -6.89 -12.30 11.06
N LEU A 259 -6.89 -11.00 10.72
CA LEU A 259 -5.69 -10.28 10.25
C LEU A 259 -5.12 -9.45 11.40
N VAL A 260 -3.79 -9.49 11.57
CA VAL A 260 -3.10 -8.61 12.53
C VAL A 260 -2.06 -7.74 11.84
N MET A 261 -2.07 -6.45 12.18
CA MET A 261 -1.09 -5.48 11.71
C MET A 261 -0.37 -4.83 12.88
N SER A 262 0.90 -5.14 13.03
CA SER A 262 1.79 -4.59 14.06
C SER A 262 2.65 -3.42 13.60
N SER A 263 2.32 -2.83 12.44
CA SER A 263 3.13 -1.82 11.78
C SER A 263 3.33 -0.55 12.61
N ARG A 264 4.55 -0.02 12.59
CA ARG A 264 4.89 1.26 13.23
C ARG A 264 4.32 2.46 12.49
N PHE A 265 4.24 2.37 11.18
CA PHE A 265 3.65 3.38 10.31
C PHE A 265 3.26 2.77 8.96
N GLU A 266 2.19 3.30 8.38
CA GLU A 266 1.66 2.92 7.05
C GLU A 266 1.30 4.19 6.27
N GLY A 267 1.06 4.03 4.97
CA GLY A 267 0.34 5.02 4.19
C GLY A 267 -1.17 4.70 4.18
N PHE A 268 -1.54 3.67 3.41
CA PHE A 268 -2.90 3.12 3.34
C PHE A 268 -2.80 1.65 2.90
N PRO A 269 -2.76 0.71 3.85
CA PRO A 269 -2.34 -0.67 3.59
C PRO A 269 -3.38 -1.47 2.81
N LEU A 270 -3.04 -1.91 1.60
CA LEU A 270 -3.92 -2.73 0.75
C LEU A 270 -4.23 -4.08 1.37
N VAL A 271 -3.27 -4.69 2.06
CA VAL A 271 -3.47 -6.00 2.72
C VAL A 271 -4.61 -5.95 3.74
N LEU A 272 -4.81 -4.81 4.40
CA LEU A 272 -5.93 -4.59 5.32
C LEU A 272 -7.25 -4.49 4.56
N LEU A 273 -7.29 -3.69 3.49
CA LEU A 273 -8.47 -3.56 2.64
C LEU A 273 -8.88 -4.90 2.03
N GLU A 274 -7.90 -5.68 1.54
CA GLU A 274 -8.12 -6.98 0.91
C GLU A 274 -8.65 -8.01 1.90
N ALA A 275 -8.06 -8.10 3.09
CA ALA A 275 -8.53 -9.00 4.13
C ALA A 275 -9.95 -8.63 4.60
N MET A 276 -10.20 -7.35 4.87
CA MET A 276 -11.52 -6.88 5.30
C MET A 276 -12.57 -7.07 4.19
N ALA A 277 -12.22 -6.84 2.92
CA ALA A 277 -13.10 -7.13 1.78
C ALA A 277 -13.45 -8.62 1.68
N ALA A 278 -12.54 -9.52 2.04
CA ALA A 278 -12.81 -10.95 2.15
C ALA A 278 -13.65 -11.32 3.39
N GLY A 279 -13.87 -10.38 4.30
CA GLY A 279 -14.62 -10.60 5.54
C GLY A 279 -13.77 -11.07 6.71
N VAL A 280 -12.46 -10.82 6.66
CA VAL A 280 -11.54 -11.11 7.76
C VAL A 280 -11.50 -9.89 8.68
N PRO A 281 -11.91 -10.01 9.96
CA PRO A 281 -11.76 -8.93 10.92
C PRO A 281 -10.27 -8.65 11.20
N ALA A 282 -9.97 -7.42 11.63
CA ALA A 282 -8.59 -7.02 11.82
C ALA A 282 -8.31 -6.48 13.23
N VAL A 283 -7.10 -6.73 13.73
CA VAL A 283 -6.53 -6.01 14.88
C VAL A 283 -5.29 -5.28 14.42
N SER A 284 -5.21 -3.99 14.67
CA SER A 284 -4.08 -3.18 14.21
C SER A 284 -3.64 -2.15 15.25
N PHE A 285 -2.35 -1.86 15.29
CA PHE A 285 -1.89 -0.63 15.91
C PHE A 285 -2.43 0.60 15.17
N VAL A 286 -2.75 1.65 15.93
CA VAL A 286 -3.16 2.95 15.39
C VAL A 286 -2.00 3.58 14.63
N CYS A 287 -2.15 3.73 13.33
CA CYS A 287 -1.26 4.51 12.46
C CYS A 287 -2.05 4.98 11.24
N ASN A 288 -1.44 5.80 10.37
CA ASN A 288 -2.09 6.24 9.14
C ASN A 288 -2.59 5.05 8.33
N GLY A 289 -3.80 5.16 7.81
CA GLY A 289 -4.47 4.11 7.07
C GLY A 289 -5.33 3.21 7.95
N PRO A 290 -4.80 2.36 8.83
CA PRO A 290 -5.62 1.55 9.73
C PRO A 290 -6.65 2.34 10.53
N ASP A 291 -6.31 3.54 11.01
CA ASP A 291 -7.21 4.42 11.77
C ASP A 291 -8.38 5.01 10.94
N VAL A 292 -8.28 4.92 9.62
CA VAL A 292 -9.35 5.32 8.68
C VAL A 292 -10.12 4.11 8.18
N ILE A 293 -9.43 2.97 8.01
CA ILE A 293 -9.99 1.76 7.43
C ILE A 293 -10.82 0.99 8.47
N ILE A 294 -10.27 0.79 9.66
CA ILE A 294 -10.93 0.05 10.75
C ILE A 294 -11.88 0.98 11.51
N ARG A 295 -13.11 0.56 11.70
CA ARG A 295 -14.06 1.14 12.66
C ARG A 295 -13.93 0.35 13.97
N ASP A 296 -13.22 0.94 14.92
CA ASP A 296 -12.91 0.30 16.21
C ASP A 296 -14.16 -0.24 16.90
N GLY A 297 -14.09 -1.49 17.38
CA GLY A 297 -15.21 -2.20 18.01
C GLY A 297 -16.36 -2.57 17.07
N THR A 298 -16.21 -2.37 15.75
CA THR A 298 -17.28 -2.64 14.76
C THR A 298 -16.86 -3.68 13.73
N ASP A 299 -15.73 -3.49 13.07
CA ASP A 299 -15.20 -4.38 12.02
C ASP A 299 -13.74 -4.80 12.28
N GLY A 300 -13.21 -4.41 13.43
CA GLY A 300 -11.89 -4.71 13.92
C GLY A 300 -11.59 -3.98 15.21
N PHE A 301 -10.36 -4.08 15.69
CA PHE A 301 -9.87 -3.34 16.85
C PHE A 301 -8.65 -2.48 16.49
N LEU A 302 -8.63 -1.26 17.03
CA LEU A 302 -7.51 -0.34 16.99
C LEU A 302 -6.84 -0.27 18.37
N VAL A 303 -5.55 -0.53 18.39
CA VAL A 303 -4.73 -0.59 19.61
C VAL A 303 -3.72 0.57 19.60
N PRO A 304 -3.52 1.29 20.69
CA PRO A 304 -2.48 2.31 20.79
C PRO A 304 -1.11 1.78 20.35
N GLN A 305 -0.37 2.61 19.61
CA GLN A 305 0.91 2.23 19.01
C GLN A 305 1.90 1.70 20.08
N GLY A 306 2.32 0.45 19.90
CA GLY A 306 3.31 -0.22 20.75
C GLY A 306 2.77 -0.84 22.02
N ASN A 307 1.45 -0.81 22.27
CA ASN A 307 0.84 -1.52 23.38
C ASN A 307 0.64 -3.01 23.02
N THR A 308 1.68 -3.81 23.21
CA THR A 308 1.73 -5.24 22.86
C THR A 308 0.75 -6.07 23.69
N ASP A 309 0.57 -5.72 24.98
CA ASP A 309 -0.36 -6.42 25.86
C ASP A 309 -1.82 -6.26 25.40
N LEU A 310 -2.21 -5.04 25.03
CA LEU A 310 -3.55 -4.78 24.51
C LEU A 310 -3.74 -5.40 23.12
N LEU A 311 -2.68 -5.46 22.30
CA LEU A 311 -2.72 -6.17 21.01
C LEU A 311 -3.03 -7.65 21.24
N ALA A 312 -2.34 -8.29 22.18
CA ALA A 312 -2.58 -9.66 22.59
C ALA A 312 -4.00 -9.88 23.12
N GLU A 313 -4.49 -8.97 23.99
CA GLU A 313 -5.86 -9.02 24.54
C GLU A 313 -6.91 -8.97 23.43
N LYS A 314 -6.80 -8.02 22.48
CA LYS A 314 -7.78 -7.88 21.39
C LYS A 314 -7.72 -9.03 20.39
N MET A 315 -6.53 -9.59 20.14
CA MET A 315 -6.38 -10.84 19.41
C MET A 315 -7.11 -11.97 20.13
N ALA A 316 -6.85 -12.18 21.42
CA ALA A 316 -7.46 -13.23 22.22
C ALA A 316 -8.99 -13.11 22.26
N GLN A 317 -9.52 -11.88 22.37
CA GLN A 317 -10.96 -11.62 22.32
C GLN A 317 -11.61 -12.15 21.05
N LEU A 318 -11.03 -11.86 19.87
CA LEU A 318 -11.53 -12.37 18.60
C LEU A 318 -11.24 -13.86 18.40
N MET A 319 -10.19 -14.41 18.99
CA MET A 319 -9.86 -15.84 18.90
C MET A 319 -10.85 -16.69 19.74
N GLN A 320 -11.31 -16.20 20.88
CA GLN A 320 -12.24 -16.89 21.76
C GLN A 320 -13.71 -16.85 21.28
N ASP A 321 -14.11 -15.72 20.70
CA ASP A 321 -15.51 -15.47 20.33
C ASP A 321 -15.72 -15.56 18.82
N GLU A 322 -16.19 -16.72 18.35
CA GLU A 322 -16.51 -16.95 16.95
C GLU A 322 -17.64 -16.06 16.46
N SER A 323 -18.67 -15.84 17.28
CA SER A 323 -19.80 -14.99 16.91
C SER A 323 -19.37 -13.55 16.68
N LEU A 324 -18.50 -13.04 17.55
CA LEU A 324 -17.90 -11.71 17.40
C LEU A 324 -17.03 -11.62 16.13
N ARG A 325 -16.20 -12.67 15.87
CA ARG A 325 -15.41 -12.74 14.64
C ARG A 325 -16.27 -12.67 13.39
N GLN A 326 -17.36 -13.46 13.34
CA GLN A 326 -18.28 -13.50 12.22
C GLN A 326 -19.02 -12.16 12.05
N ALA A 327 -19.48 -11.55 13.16
CA ALA A 327 -20.12 -10.24 13.13
C ALA A 327 -19.18 -9.14 12.61
N PHE A 328 -17.93 -9.10 13.09
CA PHE A 328 -16.92 -8.14 12.61
C PHE A 328 -16.56 -8.42 11.16
N GLY A 329 -16.36 -9.66 10.77
CA GLY A 329 -16.05 -10.05 9.39
C GLY A 329 -17.17 -9.66 8.40
N SER A 330 -18.45 -9.82 8.79
CA SER A 330 -19.57 -9.36 7.98
C SER A 330 -19.53 -7.85 7.73
N ARG A 331 -19.28 -7.06 8.78
CA ARG A 331 -19.18 -5.60 8.69
C ARG A 331 -17.91 -5.14 7.99
N ALA A 332 -16.83 -5.91 8.09
CA ALA A 332 -15.56 -5.60 7.41
C ALA A 332 -15.73 -5.54 5.88
N ARG A 333 -16.63 -6.34 5.29
CA ARG A 333 -16.94 -6.30 3.84
C ARG A 333 -17.47 -4.95 3.36
N GLU A 334 -18.02 -4.13 4.23
CA GLU A 334 -18.49 -2.78 3.90
C GLU A 334 -17.35 -1.85 3.44
N VAL A 335 -16.09 -2.25 3.67
CA VAL A 335 -14.90 -1.56 3.16
C VAL A 335 -14.94 -1.37 1.64
N CYS A 336 -15.52 -2.32 0.88
CA CYS A 336 -15.66 -2.24 -0.57
C CYS A 336 -16.55 -1.06 -1.02
N GLY A 337 -17.62 -0.75 -0.27
CA GLY A 337 -18.47 0.40 -0.53
C GLY A 337 -17.84 1.72 -0.06
N ARG A 338 -17.12 1.69 1.08
CA ARG A 338 -16.46 2.87 1.64
C ARG A 338 -15.27 3.36 0.81
N PHE A 339 -14.57 2.44 0.18
CA PHE A 339 -13.36 2.70 -0.64
C PHE A 339 -13.55 2.10 -2.03
N SER A 340 -14.62 2.52 -2.74
CA SER A 340 -14.97 1.91 -4.01
C SER A 340 -13.96 2.25 -5.10
N PRO A 341 -13.60 1.27 -5.96
CA PRO A 341 -12.71 1.48 -7.10
C PRO A 341 -13.26 2.52 -8.10
N GLU A 342 -14.57 2.56 -8.29
CA GLU A 342 -15.23 3.50 -9.20
C GLU A 342 -15.06 4.93 -8.70
N HIS A 343 -15.26 5.17 -7.40
CA HIS A 343 -15.08 6.49 -6.80
C HIS A 343 -13.61 6.92 -6.86
N PHE A 344 -12.68 6.02 -6.56
CA PHE A 344 -11.24 6.26 -6.67
C PHE A 344 -10.84 6.73 -8.08
N VAL A 345 -11.30 6.03 -9.12
CA VAL A 345 -11.01 6.39 -10.53
C VAL A 345 -11.65 7.73 -10.89
N GLN A 346 -12.88 7.95 -10.45
CA GLN A 346 -13.61 9.19 -10.69
C GLN A 346 -12.90 10.42 -10.07
N GLU A 347 -12.40 10.30 -8.85
CA GLU A 347 -11.65 11.39 -8.19
C GLU A 347 -10.39 11.75 -8.98
N TYR A 348 -9.60 10.75 -9.43
CA TYR A 348 -8.42 11.01 -10.25
C TYR A 348 -8.78 11.62 -11.62
N GLU A 349 -9.84 11.15 -12.26
CA GLU A 349 -10.33 11.73 -13.52
C GLU A 349 -10.71 13.21 -13.35
N GLN A 350 -11.44 13.56 -12.29
CA GLN A 350 -11.79 14.96 -11.97
C GLN A 350 -10.55 15.82 -11.77
N LEU A 351 -9.52 15.30 -11.08
CA LEU A 351 -8.25 16.01 -10.94
C LEU A 351 -7.55 16.23 -12.29
N CYS A 352 -7.58 15.25 -13.18
CA CYS A 352 -7.00 15.37 -14.53
C CYS A 352 -7.75 16.41 -15.37
N LEU A 353 -9.08 16.42 -15.33
CA LEU A 353 -9.92 17.41 -16.02
C LEU A 353 -9.66 18.84 -15.50
N ALA A 354 -9.51 19.00 -14.19
CA ALA A 354 -9.20 20.28 -13.57
C ALA A 354 -7.76 20.75 -13.86
N ALA A 355 -6.81 19.84 -14.03
CA ALA A 355 -5.41 20.16 -14.31
C ALA A 355 -5.18 20.61 -15.75
N ARG A 356 -6.04 20.24 -16.69
CA ARG A 356 -5.95 20.58 -18.11
C ARG A 356 -6.39 22.05 -18.39
N LYS A 357 -7.25 22.61 -17.54
CA LYS A 357 -7.69 24.01 -17.60
C LYS A 357 -6.61 24.97 -17.14
#